data_00286d5c3e477d4321ffc103d575a3df
#
_entry.id   00286d5c3e477d4321ffc103d575a3df
#
_cell.length_a   1.000
_cell.length_b   1.000
_cell.length_c   1.000
_cell.angle_alpha   90.00
_cell.angle_beta   90.00
_cell.angle_gamma   90.00
#
_symmetry.space_group_name_H-M   'P 1'
#
loop_
_entity.id
_entity.type
_entity.pdbx_description
1 polymer ?
#
loop_
_entity_poly.entity_id
_entity_poly.type
_entity_poly.pdbx_seq_one_letter_code
_entity_poly.pdbx_strand_id
1 'polypeptide(L)'
;MNEHIDMKISGSSTMPGGEYGRVSISGAGRVNGSLKCEELHCSGAAKVQGGVDCAGELRSSGAGNVDGSVRCGSLSASGAFSAQSVQVEGLASVSGSLRTEQAFTADEVSASGSLKAESVHCRAFRASGSCRVSGDIEAETAALSGAVQIGGLLNAETVEISTNPVVRIHAIGGGTIRVLQKDTTTFLGIFRTSPG
;
A
#
# COMPACT_ATOMS: atom_id res chain seq x y z
N MET A 1 -13.93 -29.80 7.42
CA MET A 1 -14.19 -28.39 7.09
C MET A 1 -14.28 -27.66 8.41
N ASN A 2 -13.30 -26.82 8.74
CA ASN A 2 -13.43 -25.96 9.92
C ASN A 2 -14.34 -24.81 9.50
N GLU A 3 -15.58 -24.80 9.98
CA GLU A 3 -16.46 -23.62 9.82
C GLU A 3 -15.89 -22.51 10.69
N HIS A 4 -15.21 -21.56 10.07
CA HIS A 4 -14.79 -20.34 10.76
C HIS A 4 -16.01 -19.46 11.01
N ILE A 5 -16.15 -18.97 12.23
CA ILE A 5 -17.27 -18.10 12.64
C ILE A 5 -17.11 -16.73 12.01
N ASP A 6 -18.16 -16.24 11.34
CA ASP A 6 -18.22 -14.86 10.86
C ASP A 6 -18.44 -13.89 12.02
N MET A 7 -17.73 -12.76 11.98
CA MET A 7 -17.81 -11.72 13.00
C MET A 7 -18.28 -10.39 12.43
N LYS A 8 -19.27 -9.78 13.07
CA LYS A 8 -19.77 -8.46 12.67
C LYS A 8 -19.82 -7.49 13.85
N ILE A 9 -19.19 -6.35 13.69
CA ILE A 9 -19.23 -5.24 14.64
C ILE A 9 -19.94 -4.05 13.99
N SER A 10 -21.10 -3.66 14.51
CA SER A 10 -21.89 -2.53 14.01
C SER A 10 -21.93 -1.34 14.95
N GLY A 11 -21.55 -1.52 16.22
CA GLY A 11 -21.44 -0.45 17.24
C GLY A 11 -20.01 -0.32 17.75
N SER A 12 -19.84 0.17 18.97
CA SER A 12 -18.54 0.16 19.65
C SER A 12 -18.37 -1.16 20.39
N SER A 13 -17.40 -1.97 19.96
CA SER A 13 -17.15 -3.27 20.57
C SER A 13 -15.68 -3.65 20.50
N THR A 14 -15.29 -4.49 21.46
CA THR A 14 -13.96 -5.10 21.50
C THR A 14 -14.12 -6.61 21.34
N MET A 15 -13.30 -7.18 20.45
CA MET A 15 -13.23 -8.62 20.23
C MET A 15 -11.83 -9.15 20.55
N PRO A 16 -11.70 -10.39 20.98
CA PRO A 16 -10.39 -11.02 21.09
C PRO A 16 -9.79 -11.26 19.71
N GLY A 17 -8.46 -11.34 19.64
CA GLY A 17 -7.78 -11.90 18.49
C GLY A 17 -8.13 -13.37 18.32
N GLY A 18 -7.93 -13.90 17.13
CA GLY A 18 -8.28 -15.30 16.82
C GLY A 18 -8.49 -15.54 15.34
N GLU A 19 -9.03 -16.72 15.02
CA GLU A 19 -9.36 -17.14 13.66
C GLU A 19 -10.86 -16.98 13.42
N TYR A 20 -11.21 -16.33 12.32
CA TYR A 20 -12.57 -16.03 11.92
C TYR A 20 -12.75 -16.28 10.41
N GLY A 21 -13.97 -16.48 9.95
CA GLY A 21 -14.30 -16.46 8.54
C GLY A 21 -14.27 -15.04 7.99
N ARG A 22 -15.41 -14.45 7.77
CA ARG A 22 -15.53 -13.04 7.38
C ARG A 22 -15.62 -12.14 8.61
N VAL A 23 -14.79 -11.10 8.64
CA VAL A 23 -14.84 -10.05 9.67
C VAL A 23 -15.34 -8.75 9.06
N SER A 24 -16.42 -8.19 9.59
CA SER A 24 -17.00 -6.93 9.14
C SER A 24 -17.10 -5.93 10.29
N ILE A 25 -16.43 -4.80 10.16
CA ILE A 25 -16.41 -3.72 11.16
C ILE A 25 -17.02 -2.47 10.53
N SER A 26 -18.25 -2.12 10.91
CA SER A 26 -18.93 -0.92 10.44
C SER A 26 -19.03 0.18 11.50
N GLY A 27 -18.79 -0.14 12.77
CA GLY A 27 -18.73 0.80 13.89
C GLY A 27 -17.29 1.07 14.33
N ALA A 28 -17.09 1.28 15.63
CA ALA A 28 -15.77 1.39 16.24
C ALA A 28 -15.36 0.03 16.83
N GLY A 29 -14.56 -0.70 16.13
CA GLY A 29 -14.09 -2.04 16.52
C GLY A 29 -12.66 -2.03 17.03
N ARG A 30 -12.43 -2.74 18.14
CA ARG A 30 -11.08 -3.02 18.64
C ARG A 30 -10.85 -4.53 18.67
N VAL A 31 -9.73 -4.97 18.13
CA VAL A 31 -9.28 -6.36 18.21
C VAL A 31 -8.08 -6.43 19.13
N ASN A 32 -8.23 -7.17 20.24
CA ASN A 32 -7.14 -7.38 21.19
C ASN A 32 -6.35 -8.62 20.81
N GLY A 33 -5.23 -8.42 20.11
CA GLY A 33 -4.37 -9.47 19.60
C GLY A 33 -4.38 -9.55 18.08
N SER A 34 -3.78 -10.60 17.54
CA SER A 34 -3.70 -10.84 16.09
C SER A 34 -5.01 -11.39 15.54
N LEU A 35 -5.33 -11.02 14.33
CA LEU A 35 -6.53 -11.43 13.60
C LEU A 35 -6.12 -12.28 12.40
N LYS A 36 -6.69 -13.50 12.31
CA LYS A 36 -6.62 -14.31 11.13
C LYS A 36 -8.03 -14.49 10.57
N CYS A 37 -8.23 -14.24 9.29
CA CYS A 37 -9.56 -14.31 8.68
C CYS A 37 -9.48 -14.63 7.18
N GLU A 38 -10.61 -15.00 6.61
CA GLU A 38 -10.74 -15.20 5.17
C GLU A 38 -10.91 -13.85 4.45
N GLU A 39 -11.76 -12.98 4.98
CA GLU A 39 -12.01 -11.63 4.46
C GLU A 39 -12.13 -10.62 5.61
N LEU A 40 -11.61 -9.42 5.41
CA LEU A 40 -11.74 -8.31 6.35
C LEU A 40 -12.33 -7.07 5.68
N HIS A 41 -13.50 -6.66 6.11
CA HIS A 41 -14.16 -5.43 5.67
C HIS A 41 -14.24 -4.43 6.81
N CYS A 42 -13.57 -3.29 6.65
CA CYS A 42 -13.61 -2.18 7.59
C CYS A 42 -14.23 -0.93 6.93
N SER A 43 -15.45 -0.58 7.30
CA SER A 43 -16.10 0.67 6.87
C SER A 43 -16.18 1.71 7.99
N GLY A 44 -15.99 1.30 9.25
CA GLY A 44 -15.90 2.17 10.42
C GLY A 44 -14.46 2.44 10.85
N ALA A 45 -14.25 2.62 12.15
CA ALA A 45 -12.94 2.74 12.76
C ALA A 45 -12.51 1.39 13.35
N ALA A 46 -11.46 0.79 12.82
CA ALA A 46 -10.91 -0.47 13.32
C ALA A 46 -9.51 -0.28 13.88
N LYS A 47 -9.26 -0.82 15.07
CA LYS A 47 -7.94 -0.92 15.65
C LYS A 47 -7.60 -2.37 15.99
N VAL A 48 -6.54 -2.91 15.42
CA VAL A 48 -6.00 -4.24 15.71
C VAL A 48 -4.67 -4.09 16.44
N GLN A 49 -4.58 -4.65 17.65
CA GLN A 49 -3.38 -4.54 18.49
C GLN A 49 -2.28 -5.53 18.12
N GLY A 50 -2.53 -6.44 17.19
CA GLY A 50 -1.56 -7.40 16.67
C GLY A 50 -1.46 -7.30 15.15
N GLY A 51 -1.01 -8.38 14.52
CA GLY A 51 -0.99 -8.52 13.07
C GLY A 51 -2.34 -8.93 12.50
N VAL A 52 -2.51 -8.76 11.19
CA VAL A 52 -3.66 -9.24 10.42
C VAL A 52 -3.14 -10.21 9.36
N ASP A 53 -3.69 -11.42 9.36
CA ASP A 53 -3.49 -12.43 8.31
C ASP A 53 -4.84 -12.72 7.65
N CYS A 54 -5.05 -12.17 6.46
CA CYS A 54 -6.28 -12.28 5.71
C CYS A 54 -6.04 -13.09 4.43
N ALA A 55 -6.57 -14.29 4.34
CA ALA A 55 -6.33 -15.16 3.19
C ALA A 55 -6.84 -14.55 1.85
N GLY A 56 -7.94 -13.79 1.91
CA GLY A 56 -8.56 -13.15 0.75
C GLY A 56 -8.39 -11.63 0.74
N GLU A 57 -9.52 -10.93 0.57
CA GLU A 57 -9.52 -9.46 0.44
C GLU A 57 -9.56 -8.75 1.80
N LEU A 58 -8.66 -7.78 1.97
CA LEU A 58 -8.74 -6.76 3.00
C LEU A 58 -9.26 -5.46 2.38
N ARG A 59 -10.46 -5.05 2.76
CA ARG A 59 -11.07 -3.79 2.31
C ARG A 59 -11.23 -2.82 3.46
N SER A 60 -10.63 -1.63 3.33
CA SER A 60 -10.75 -0.55 4.30
C SER A 60 -11.28 0.71 3.63
N SER A 61 -12.53 1.07 3.92
CA SER A 61 -13.15 2.33 3.49
C SER A 61 -13.27 3.34 4.62
N GLY A 62 -13.12 2.91 5.87
CA GLY A 62 -13.04 3.75 7.05
C GLY A 62 -11.61 4.01 7.52
N ALA A 63 -11.41 4.10 8.82
CA ALA A 63 -10.10 4.25 9.43
C ALA A 63 -9.62 2.91 10.00
N GLY A 64 -8.62 2.30 9.39
CA GLY A 64 -7.99 1.07 9.85
C GLY A 64 -6.60 1.34 10.44
N ASN A 65 -6.36 0.85 11.64
CA ASN A 65 -5.05 0.90 12.28
C ASN A 65 -4.67 -0.50 12.75
N VAL A 66 -3.53 -1.00 12.28
CA VAL A 66 -2.96 -2.28 12.67
C VAL A 66 -1.60 -2.02 13.31
N ASP A 67 -1.46 -2.35 14.59
CA ASP A 67 -0.22 -2.10 15.33
C ASP A 67 0.91 -3.09 14.91
N GLY A 68 0.59 -4.12 14.14
CA GLY A 68 1.53 -5.12 13.61
C GLY A 68 1.59 -5.18 12.08
N SER A 69 2.05 -6.32 11.58
CA SER A 69 2.12 -6.61 10.14
C SER A 69 0.75 -7.01 9.57
N VAL A 70 0.54 -6.71 8.31
CA VAL A 70 -0.63 -7.11 7.54
C VAL A 70 -0.17 -8.02 6.40
N ARG A 71 -0.80 -9.19 6.29
CA ARG A 71 -0.69 -10.07 5.14
C ARG A 71 -2.09 -10.27 4.56
N CYS A 72 -2.25 -10.14 3.24
CA CYS A 72 -3.53 -10.40 2.60
C CYS A 72 -3.36 -10.83 1.13
N GLY A 73 -4.38 -11.48 0.58
CA GLY A 73 -4.42 -11.83 -0.84
C GLY A 73 -4.55 -10.57 -1.71
N SER A 74 -5.45 -9.67 -1.37
CA SER A 74 -5.60 -8.36 -2.03
C SER A 74 -5.94 -7.26 -1.02
N LEU A 75 -5.54 -6.02 -1.33
CA LEU A 75 -5.79 -4.85 -0.48
C LEU A 75 -6.54 -3.76 -1.24
N SER A 76 -7.65 -3.30 -0.67
CA SER A 76 -8.40 -2.14 -1.17
C SER A 76 -8.55 -1.10 -0.06
N ALA A 77 -7.76 -0.02 -0.12
CA ALA A 77 -7.77 1.06 0.86
C ALA A 77 -8.31 2.34 0.24
N SER A 78 -9.58 2.65 0.49
CA SER A 78 -10.23 3.91 0.08
C SER A 78 -10.36 4.91 1.23
N GLY A 79 -10.27 4.46 2.48
CA GLY A 79 -10.17 5.30 3.68
C GLY A 79 -8.73 5.54 4.13
N ALA A 80 -8.54 5.75 5.42
CA ALA A 80 -7.22 5.85 6.02
C ALA A 80 -6.80 4.49 6.59
N PHE A 81 -5.68 3.97 6.14
CA PHE A 81 -5.17 2.70 6.63
C PHE A 81 -3.70 2.82 7.04
N SER A 82 -3.37 2.32 8.22
CA SER A 82 -2.01 2.31 8.72
C SER A 82 -1.63 0.95 9.30
N ALA A 83 -0.40 0.51 9.03
CA ALA A 83 0.17 -0.72 9.56
C ALA A 83 1.68 -0.58 9.73
N GLN A 84 2.30 -1.48 10.47
CA GLN A 84 3.76 -1.52 10.59
C GLN A 84 4.40 -1.94 9.26
N SER A 85 3.97 -3.06 8.70
CA SER A 85 4.35 -3.52 7.36
C SER A 85 3.13 -4.12 6.65
N VAL A 86 3.16 -4.13 5.33
CA VAL A 86 2.06 -4.68 4.52
C VAL A 86 2.62 -5.59 3.44
N GLN A 87 2.11 -6.81 3.39
CA GLN A 87 2.41 -7.80 2.36
C GLN A 87 1.10 -8.22 1.68
N VAL A 88 0.99 -7.96 0.40
CA VAL A 88 -0.15 -8.32 -0.44
C VAL A 88 0.33 -9.30 -1.51
N GLU A 89 -0.34 -10.44 -1.66
CA GLU A 89 0.05 -11.44 -2.66
C GLU A 89 -0.31 -11.01 -4.09
N GLY A 90 -1.38 -10.22 -4.24
CA GLY A 90 -1.87 -9.74 -5.52
C GLY A 90 -1.89 -8.21 -5.60
N LEU A 91 -3.06 -7.66 -5.98
CA LEU A 91 -3.24 -6.23 -6.20
C LEU A 91 -3.46 -5.46 -4.88
N ALA A 92 -2.68 -4.41 -4.70
CA ALA A 92 -2.91 -3.38 -3.70
C ALA A 92 -3.43 -2.09 -4.35
N SER A 93 -4.69 -1.76 -4.11
CA SER A 93 -5.35 -0.54 -4.60
C SER A 93 -5.50 0.47 -3.48
N VAL A 94 -4.88 1.64 -3.65
CA VAL A 94 -4.89 2.72 -2.66
C VAL A 94 -5.49 3.97 -3.30
N SER A 95 -6.74 4.27 -2.99
CA SER A 95 -7.41 5.50 -3.40
C SER A 95 -7.58 6.50 -2.24
N GLY A 96 -7.52 6.02 -1.00
CA GLY A 96 -7.46 6.83 0.21
C GLY A 96 -6.04 7.15 0.66
N SER A 97 -5.75 6.95 1.93
CA SER A 97 -4.43 7.14 2.53
C SER A 97 -3.91 5.83 3.11
N LEU A 98 -2.78 5.36 2.61
CA LEU A 98 -2.07 4.21 3.16
C LEU A 98 -0.73 4.66 3.74
N ARG A 99 -0.47 4.26 4.98
CA ARG A 99 0.80 4.49 5.64
C ARG A 99 1.36 3.18 6.19
N THR A 100 2.58 2.86 5.78
CA THR A 100 3.39 1.80 6.39
C THR A 100 4.64 2.41 7.02
N GLU A 101 5.05 1.86 8.16
CA GLU A 101 6.28 2.29 8.85
C GLU A 101 7.52 1.61 8.28
N GLN A 102 7.33 0.43 7.72
CA GLN A 102 8.38 -0.41 7.12
C GLN A 102 8.04 -0.73 5.65
N ALA A 103 8.46 -1.91 5.20
CA ALA A 103 8.28 -2.36 3.83
C ALA A 103 6.80 -2.54 3.43
N PHE A 104 6.51 -2.20 2.19
CA PHE A 104 5.29 -2.50 1.50
C PHE A 104 5.58 -3.40 0.31
N THR A 105 5.08 -4.63 0.37
CA THR A 105 5.30 -5.65 -0.68
C THR A 105 3.98 -6.03 -1.31
N ALA A 106 3.91 -6.06 -2.64
CA ALA A 106 2.73 -6.51 -3.37
C ALA A 106 3.14 -7.04 -4.76
N ASP A 107 2.27 -7.79 -5.44
CA ASP A 107 2.50 -8.08 -6.86
C ASP A 107 2.27 -6.81 -7.70
N GLU A 108 1.12 -6.18 -7.54
CA GLU A 108 0.81 -4.90 -8.19
C GLU A 108 0.41 -3.83 -7.17
N VAL A 109 0.92 -2.62 -7.34
CA VAL A 109 0.55 -1.45 -6.54
C VAL A 109 -0.08 -0.38 -7.41
N SER A 110 -1.30 0.01 -7.10
CA SER A 110 -2.00 1.12 -7.75
C SER A 110 -2.37 2.19 -6.71
N ALA A 111 -1.63 3.28 -6.68
CA ALA A 111 -1.83 4.37 -5.74
C ALA A 111 -2.34 5.63 -6.46
N SER A 112 -3.65 5.87 -6.36
CA SER A 112 -4.29 7.11 -6.82
C SER A 112 -4.53 8.11 -5.68
N GLY A 113 -4.52 7.64 -4.43
CA GLY A 113 -4.57 8.44 -3.22
C GLY A 113 -3.20 8.81 -2.67
N SER A 114 -3.03 8.72 -1.37
CA SER A 114 -1.76 8.97 -0.67
C SER A 114 -1.12 7.68 -0.20
N LEU A 115 0.09 7.40 -0.65
CA LEU A 115 0.91 6.27 -0.19
C LEU A 115 2.15 6.80 0.53
N LYS A 116 2.38 6.31 1.75
CA LYS A 116 3.62 6.55 2.49
C LYS A 116 4.19 5.23 2.98
N ALA A 117 5.44 4.92 2.59
CA ALA A 117 6.16 3.72 2.99
C ALA A 117 7.64 4.01 3.23
N GLU A 118 8.34 3.12 3.92
CA GLU A 118 9.79 3.15 3.99
C GLU A 118 10.39 2.61 2.70
N SER A 119 9.98 1.41 2.27
CA SER A 119 10.38 0.80 1.00
C SER A 119 9.20 0.13 0.31
N VAL A 120 9.29 -0.05 -1.00
CA VAL A 120 8.26 -0.72 -1.81
C VAL A 120 8.92 -1.77 -2.69
N HIS A 121 8.39 -3.00 -2.65
CA HIS A 121 8.80 -4.10 -3.52
C HIS A 121 7.57 -4.62 -4.26
N CYS A 122 7.57 -4.55 -5.59
CA CYS A 122 6.45 -5.03 -6.38
C CYS A 122 6.87 -5.36 -7.82
N ARG A 123 6.02 -6.08 -8.55
CA ARG A 123 6.20 -6.28 -9.98
C ARG A 123 5.79 -5.04 -10.77
N ALA A 124 4.63 -4.48 -10.47
CA ALA A 124 4.14 -3.28 -11.14
C ALA A 124 3.77 -2.18 -10.15
N PHE A 125 4.35 -1.00 -10.32
CA PHE A 125 4.10 0.17 -9.47
C PHE A 125 3.47 1.30 -10.28
N ARG A 126 2.26 1.71 -9.92
CA ARG A 126 1.55 2.84 -10.53
C ARG A 126 1.18 3.86 -9.47
N ALA A 127 1.70 5.06 -9.59
CA ALA A 127 1.39 6.17 -8.69
C ALA A 127 0.88 7.38 -9.48
N SER A 128 -0.41 7.67 -9.34
CA SER A 128 -1.04 8.87 -9.92
C SER A 128 -1.44 9.90 -8.86
N GLY A 129 -1.45 9.52 -7.58
CA GLY A 129 -1.69 10.39 -6.44
C GLY A 129 -0.42 10.95 -5.81
N SER A 130 -0.42 11.08 -4.49
CA SER A 130 0.75 11.50 -3.72
C SER A 130 1.48 10.27 -3.17
N CYS A 131 2.71 10.05 -3.60
CA CYS A 131 3.51 8.94 -3.13
C CYS A 131 4.79 9.45 -2.47
N ARG A 132 5.05 9.00 -1.25
CA ARG A 132 6.30 9.28 -0.53
C ARG A 132 6.90 7.99 -0.01
N VAL A 133 8.04 7.62 -0.57
CA VAL A 133 8.86 6.48 -0.13
C VAL A 133 10.19 7.04 0.37
N SER A 134 10.55 6.72 1.61
CA SER A 134 11.75 7.27 2.25
C SER A 134 13.02 6.58 1.78
N GLY A 135 12.95 5.29 1.47
CA GLY A 135 14.02 4.44 0.95
C GLY A 135 13.78 4.11 -0.53
N ASP A 136 13.93 2.82 -0.86
CA ASP A 136 13.99 2.34 -2.23
C ASP A 136 12.64 1.82 -2.73
N ILE A 137 12.46 1.85 -4.04
CA ILE A 137 11.40 1.15 -4.76
C ILE A 137 12.06 0.17 -5.73
N GLU A 138 11.70 -1.10 -5.62
CA GLU A 138 12.07 -2.15 -6.55
C GLU A 138 10.84 -2.65 -7.29
N ALA A 139 10.87 -2.58 -8.63
CA ALA A 139 9.77 -3.00 -9.47
C ALA A 139 10.28 -3.51 -10.83
N GLU A 140 9.48 -4.27 -11.58
CA GLU A 140 9.74 -4.51 -12.99
C GLU A 140 9.29 -3.30 -13.83
N THR A 141 8.11 -2.77 -13.51
CA THR A 141 7.56 -1.58 -14.17
C THR A 141 7.13 -0.52 -13.18
N ALA A 142 7.49 0.73 -13.43
CA ALA A 142 7.08 1.87 -12.62
C ALA A 142 6.47 2.97 -13.49
N ALA A 143 5.19 3.31 -13.24
CA ALA A 143 4.50 4.40 -13.93
C ALA A 143 4.13 5.49 -12.92
N LEU A 144 4.76 6.66 -13.04
CA LEU A 144 4.66 7.77 -12.10
C LEU A 144 4.05 8.99 -12.79
N SER A 145 2.85 9.36 -12.38
CA SER A 145 2.13 10.51 -12.95
C SER A 145 1.64 11.52 -11.90
N GLY A 146 1.78 11.18 -10.60
CA GLY A 146 1.39 12.01 -9.47
C GLY A 146 2.54 12.79 -8.84
N ALA A 147 2.32 13.31 -7.64
CA ALA A 147 3.33 13.93 -6.81
C ALA A 147 4.14 12.82 -6.11
N VAL A 148 5.28 12.43 -6.68
CA VAL A 148 6.09 11.32 -6.21
C VAL A 148 7.40 11.83 -5.62
N GLN A 149 7.71 11.37 -4.41
CA GLN A 149 8.98 11.62 -3.73
C GLN A 149 9.59 10.30 -3.28
N ILE A 150 10.76 9.97 -3.82
CA ILE A 150 11.53 8.77 -3.47
C ILE A 150 12.88 9.23 -2.93
N GLY A 151 13.16 8.90 -1.67
CA GLY A 151 14.38 9.30 -0.98
C GLY A 151 15.59 8.43 -1.33
N GLY A 152 15.37 7.22 -1.80
CA GLY A 152 16.39 6.28 -2.23
C GLY A 152 16.40 6.02 -3.74
N LEU A 153 16.69 4.79 -4.10
CA LEU A 153 16.76 4.31 -5.48
C LEU A 153 15.39 3.84 -5.97
N LEU A 154 14.97 4.30 -7.13
CA LEU A 154 13.93 3.65 -7.93
C LEU A 154 14.63 2.71 -8.90
N ASN A 155 14.54 1.41 -8.66
CA ASN A 155 15.09 0.37 -9.53
C ASN A 155 13.94 -0.35 -10.24
N ALA A 156 13.88 -0.20 -11.57
CA ALA A 156 12.86 -0.89 -12.36
C ALA A 156 13.36 -1.12 -13.80
N GLU A 157 12.93 -2.21 -14.44
CA GLU A 157 13.29 -2.47 -15.84
C GLU A 157 12.74 -1.39 -16.78
N THR A 158 11.50 -0.97 -16.53
CA THR A 158 10.85 0.12 -17.28
C THR A 158 10.29 1.16 -16.34
N VAL A 159 10.70 2.42 -16.54
CA VAL A 159 10.20 3.57 -15.78
C VAL A 159 9.53 4.56 -16.73
N GLU A 160 8.26 4.84 -16.49
CA GLU A 160 7.51 5.89 -17.19
C GLU A 160 7.19 7.03 -16.21
N ILE A 161 7.64 8.23 -16.52
CA ILE A 161 7.39 9.42 -15.69
C ILE A 161 6.62 10.45 -16.51
N SER A 162 5.43 10.80 -16.04
CA SER A 162 4.67 11.93 -16.55
C SER A 162 4.91 13.15 -15.67
N THR A 163 5.52 14.19 -16.21
CA THR A 163 6.03 15.36 -15.46
C THR A 163 4.96 16.42 -15.19
N ASN A 164 3.79 16.01 -14.71
CA ASN A 164 2.82 16.96 -14.19
C ASN A 164 1.97 16.26 -13.10
N PRO A 165 2.15 16.49 -11.84
CA PRO A 165 2.98 17.45 -11.10
C PRO A 165 4.40 16.93 -10.71
N VAL A 166 4.97 17.33 -9.59
CA VAL A 166 6.39 17.23 -9.26
C VAL A 166 6.82 15.81 -8.87
N VAL A 167 7.69 15.20 -9.67
CA VAL A 167 8.37 13.94 -9.34
C VAL A 167 9.79 14.26 -8.85
N ARG A 168 10.13 13.81 -7.65
CA ARG A 168 11.47 13.93 -7.04
C ARG A 168 11.98 12.56 -6.69
N ILE A 169 13.04 12.12 -7.32
CA ILE A 169 13.68 10.83 -7.11
C ILE A 169 15.15 11.06 -6.87
N HIS A 170 15.72 10.46 -5.84
CA HIS A 170 17.14 10.59 -5.53
C HIS A 170 18.02 9.93 -6.58
N ALA A 171 17.68 8.69 -6.96
CA ALA A 171 18.38 7.95 -8.01
C ALA A 171 17.41 7.03 -8.76
N ILE A 172 17.63 6.81 -10.05
CA ILE A 172 16.88 5.89 -10.90
C ILE A 172 17.87 4.91 -11.52
N GLY A 173 17.61 3.61 -11.33
CA GLY A 173 18.24 2.52 -12.04
C GLY A 173 17.23 1.82 -12.93
N GLY A 174 17.65 1.34 -14.10
CA GLY A 174 16.75 0.58 -14.98
C GLY A 174 17.21 0.51 -16.41
N GLY A 175 16.58 -0.39 -17.18
CA GLY A 175 16.87 -0.62 -18.58
C GLY A 175 16.29 0.46 -19.50
N THR A 176 15.05 0.87 -19.28
CA THR A 176 14.35 1.86 -20.11
C THR A 176 13.68 2.92 -19.26
N ILE A 177 14.06 4.17 -19.45
CA ILE A 177 13.45 5.30 -18.78
C ILE A 177 12.77 6.19 -19.82
N ARG A 178 11.45 6.37 -19.72
CA ARG A 178 10.63 7.24 -20.57
C ARG A 178 10.10 8.39 -19.76
N VAL A 179 10.43 9.62 -20.13
CA VAL A 179 9.87 10.82 -19.53
C VAL A 179 8.89 11.44 -20.51
N LEU A 180 7.62 11.43 -20.17
CA LEU A 180 6.54 12.02 -20.95
C LEU A 180 6.34 13.46 -20.46
N GLN A 181 6.92 14.42 -21.15
CA GLN A 181 6.76 15.84 -20.85
C GLN A 181 5.52 16.39 -21.56
N LYS A 182 4.51 16.79 -20.81
CA LYS A 182 3.45 17.67 -21.29
C LYS A 182 3.94 19.11 -21.09
N ASP A 183 3.97 19.90 -22.14
CA ASP A 183 4.57 21.24 -22.20
C ASP A 183 4.45 22.05 -20.91
N THR A 184 5.59 22.66 -20.47
CA THR A 184 5.80 23.52 -19.31
C THR A 184 6.07 22.83 -17.96
N THR A 185 7.23 22.17 -17.78
CA THR A 185 7.78 22.00 -16.42
C THR A 185 9.31 21.76 -16.45
N THR A 186 10.04 22.46 -15.60
CA THR A 186 11.48 22.30 -15.41
C THR A 186 11.78 20.95 -14.76
N PHE A 187 12.50 20.09 -15.46
CA PHE A 187 13.01 18.83 -14.93
C PHE A 187 14.36 19.09 -14.23
N LEU A 188 14.45 18.79 -12.95
CA LEU A 188 15.70 18.78 -12.20
C LEU A 188 15.95 17.35 -11.69
N GLY A 189 16.65 16.55 -12.45
CA GLY A 189 17.02 15.19 -12.09
C GLY A 189 18.43 14.84 -12.55
N ILE A 190 19.19 14.18 -11.69
CA ILE A 190 20.50 13.61 -12.03
C ILE A 190 20.29 12.14 -12.36
N PHE A 191 20.54 11.77 -13.61
CA PHE A 191 20.54 10.38 -14.04
C PHE A 191 21.93 9.77 -13.82
N ARG A 192 22.00 8.65 -13.11
CA ARG A 192 23.14 7.76 -13.15
C ARG A 192 22.70 6.49 -13.85
N THR A 193 23.21 6.27 -15.06
CA THR A 193 23.17 4.96 -15.72
C THR A 193 24.39 4.18 -15.26
N SER A 194 24.18 3.03 -14.60
CA SER A 194 25.26 2.06 -14.44
C SER A 194 25.40 1.29 -15.76
N PRO A 195 26.58 1.23 -16.37
CA PRO A 195 26.83 0.32 -17.46
C PRO A 195 26.80 -1.10 -16.91
N GLY A 196 26.07 -2.01 -17.58
CA GLY A 196 26.03 -3.44 -17.32
C GLY A 196 27.35 -4.13 -17.66
#